data_8b028af86aaaa6bfce9150cb8554d36e
#
_entry.id   8b028af86aaaa6bfce9150cb8554d36e
#
_cell.length_a   1.000
_cell.length_b   1.000
_cell.length_c   1.000
_cell.angle_alpha   90.00
_cell.angle_beta   90.00
_cell.angle_gamma   90.00
#
_symmetry.space_group_name_H-M   'P 1'
#
loop_
_entity.id
_entity.type
_entity.pdbx_description
1 polymer ?
#
loop_
_entity_poly.entity_id
_entity_poly.type
_entity_poly.pdbx_seq_one_letter_code
_entity_poly.pdbx_strand_id
1 'polypeptide(L)'
;IAELSGISVVGDTVSIGAMTTHSALEHSGELAEACPLLAHVASVVGDPAIRHRGTLGGSLAHADPASDLPAAVLALGGTLVASGSNGSREIAATEFFTGFLESALGADEMLTGIKVPVSTGGWSYQKFNRRAQDWAIVGAMVAEGGAGVALVNMGATPLRASAVESALAGGASSVEAAASAAEGTEPSSDNNGDAAYRKHLAQVLTGRALRDAGME
;
A
#
# COMPACT_ATOMS: atom_id res chain seq x y z
N ILE A 1 9.49 15.82 -14.89
CA ILE A 1 8.49 16.91 -14.86
C ILE A 1 8.44 17.40 -13.41
N ALA A 2 9.08 18.55 -13.14
CA ALA A 2 9.24 19.05 -11.76
C ALA A 2 7.88 19.37 -11.08
N GLU A 3 6.92 19.83 -11.85
CA GLU A 3 5.58 20.21 -11.38
C GLU A 3 4.76 19.03 -10.86
N LEU A 4 5.16 17.82 -11.20
CA LEU A 4 4.53 16.58 -10.70
C LEU A 4 5.24 16.01 -9.46
N SER A 5 6.15 16.74 -8.83
CA SER A 5 6.85 16.34 -7.61
C SER A 5 6.43 17.27 -6.45
N GLY A 6 6.38 16.72 -5.27
CA GLY A 6 6.11 17.47 -4.04
C GLY A 6 5.08 16.78 -3.16
N ILE A 7 5.05 17.20 -1.92
CA ILE A 7 4.12 16.74 -0.89
C ILE A 7 3.49 18.00 -0.29
N SER A 8 2.21 17.98 -0.05
CA SER A 8 1.50 19.05 0.66
C SER A 8 0.36 18.47 1.48
N VAL A 9 0.14 19.04 2.65
CA VAL A 9 -0.97 18.68 3.54
C VAL A 9 -1.93 19.86 3.60
N VAL A 10 -3.18 19.63 3.20
CA VAL A 10 -4.23 20.65 3.22
C VAL A 10 -5.49 20.08 3.87
N GLY A 11 -5.84 20.59 5.03
CA GLY A 11 -6.92 20.03 5.83
C GLY A 11 -6.65 18.56 6.18
N ASP A 12 -7.58 17.69 5.86
CA ASP A 12 -7.49 16.24 6.14
C ASP A 12 -6.91 15.43 4.96
N THR A 13 -6.22 16.08 4.02
CA THR A 13 -5.71 15.43 2.81
C THR A 13 -4.22 15.69 2.62
N VAL A 14 -3.47 14.63 2.41
CA VAL A 14 -2.09 14.65 1.93
C VAL A 14 -2.12 14.49 0.41
N SER A 15 -1.61 15.48 -0.32
CA SER A 15 -1.49 15.47 -1.77
C SER A 15 -0.02 15.27 -2.16
N ILE A 16 0.23 14.30 -3.03
CA ILE A 16 1.58 13.90 -3.44
C ILE A 16 1.65 13.87 -4.96
N GLY A 17 2.59 14.59 -5.54
CA GLY A 17 2.84 14.53 -6.97
C GLY A 17 3.38 13.16 -7.40
N ALA A 18 2.95 12.67 -8.55
CA ALA A 18 3.28 11.32 -9.02
C ALA A 18 4.79 11.10 -9.22
N MET A 19 5.56 12.16 -9.51
CA MET A 19 7.01 12.11 -9.68
C MET A 19 7.81 12.28 -8.37
N THR A 20 7.12 12.33 -7.22
CA THR A 20 7.78 12.36 -5.90
C THR A 20 8.51 11.04 -5.68
N THR A 21 9.82 11.11 -5.44
CA THR A 21 10.66 9.92 -5.25
C THR A 21 10.37 9.23 -3.93
N HIS A 22 10.65 7.93 -3.84
CA HIS A 22 10.54 7.18 -2.57
C HIS A 22 11.45 7.80 -1.49
N SER A 23 12.63 8.29 -1.87
CA SER A 23 13.52 9.00 -0.95
C SER A 23 12.91 10.31 -0.43
N ALA A 24 12.18 11.04 -1.27
CA ALA A 24 11.50 12.25 -0.82
C ALA A 24 10.34 11.93 0.16
N LEU A 25 9.61 10.84 -0.07
CA LEU A 25 8.59 10.36 0.87
C LEU A 25 9.22 9.95 2.21
N GLU A 26 10.29 9.15 2.17
CA GLU A 26 11.03 8.65 3.34
C GLU A 26 11.53 9.77 4.25
N HIS A 27 12.01 10.87 3.66
CA HIS A 27 12.64 11.97 4.40
C HIS A 27 11.72 13.17 4.64
N SER A 28 10.44 13.10 4.25
CA SER A 28 9.49 14.18 4.48
C SER A 28 8.98 14.17 5.91
N GLY A 29 9.38 15.18 6.69
CA GLY A 29 8.83 15.38 8.05
C GLY A 29 7.32 15.63 8.03
N GLU A 30 6.83 16.42 7.07
CA GLU A 30 5.40 16.70 6.89
C GLU A 30 4.59 15.42 6.63
N LEU A 31 5.11 14.52 5.77
CA LEU A 31 4.47 13.22 5.52
C LEU A 31 4.54 12.31 6.75
N ALA A 32 5.67 12.28 7.44
CA ALA A 32 5.84 11.45 8.64
C ALA A 32 4.88 11.85 9.77
N GLU A 33 4.53 13.13 9.87
CA GLU A 33 3.53 13.63 10.82
C GLU A 33 2.09 13.35 10.38
N ALA A 34 1.79 13.56 9.09
CA ALA A 34 0.42 13.45 8.56
C ALA A 34 0.02 12.03 8.15
N CYS A 35 0.96 11.20 7.72
CA CYS A 35 0.73 9.83 7.26
C CYS A 35 1.97 8.95 7.46
N PRO A 36 2.31 8.60 8.73
CA PRO A 36 3.54 7.88 9.08
C PRO A 36 3.66 6.50 8.40
N LEU A 37 2.55 5.80 8.17
CA LEU A 37 2.57 4.53 7.43
C LEU A 37 3.21 4.71 6.05
N LEU A 38 2.79 5.71 5.27
CA LEU A 38 3.27 5.88 3.91
C LEU A 38 4.76 6.27 3.88
N ALA A 39 5.21 7.13 4.80
CA ALA A 39 6.61 7.49 4.95
C ALA A 39 7.47 6.27 5.33
N HIS A 40 6.98 5.45 6.28
CA HIS A 40 7.66 4.21 6.67
C HIS A 40 7.74 3.20 5.52
N VAL A 41 6.63 2.96 4.82
CA VAL A 41 6.63 2.02 3.68
C VAL A 41 7.63 2.46 2.61
N ALA A 42 7.73 3.75 2.31
CA ALA A 42 8.73 4.26 1.36
C ALA A 42 10.16 3.93 1.79
N SER A 43 10.49 3.95 3.09
CA SER A 43 11.82 3.69 3.62
C SER A 43 12.29 2.24 3.47
N VAL A 44 11.37 1.28 3.31
CA VAL A 44 11.66 -0.16 3.19
C VAL A 44 11.56 -0.68 1.75
N VAL A 45 11.37 0.21 0.78
CA VAL A 45 11.42 -0.13 -0.65
C VAL A 45 12.86 -0.24 -1.12
N GLY A 46 13.28 -1.43 -1.54
CA GLY A 46 14.60 -1.67 -2.14
C GLY A 46 15.76 -1.13 -1.32
N ASP A 47 16.70 -0.49 -2.00
CA ASP A 47 17.86 0.19 -1.42
C ASP A 47 17.83 1.72 -1.69
N PRO A 48 18.76 2.50 -1.11
CA PRO A 48 18.82 3.94 -1.34
C PRO A 48 18.95 4.33 -2.81
N ALA A 49 19.66 3.56 -3.65
CA ALA A 49 19.80 3.86 -5.07
C ALA A 49 18.46 3.73 -5.81
N ILE A 50 17.68 2.70 -5.46
CA ILE A 50 16.31 2.51 -5.96
C ILE A 50 15.41 3.64 -5.48
N ARG A 51 15.43 3.98 -4.19
CA ARG A 51 14.57 5.03 -3.63
C ARG A 51 14.84 6.42 -4.19
N HIS A 52 16.07 6.74 -4.58
CA HIS A 52 16.40 8.00 -5.24
C HIS A 52 15.89 8.11 -6.68
N ARG A 53 15.55 7.01 -7.32
CA ARG A 53 15.08 6.95 -8.72
C ARG A 53 13.60 6.61 -8.82
N GLY A 54 13.13 5.65 -8.05
CA GLY A 54 11.74 5.21 -8.01
C GLY A 54 10.83 6.33 -7.49
N THR A 55 9.63 6.44 -8.08
CA THR A 55 8.61 7.44 -7.71
C THR A 55 7.34 6.77 -7.25
N LEU A 56 6.55 7.47 -6.44
CA LEU A 56 5.26 6.95 -5.99
C LEU A 56 4.36 6.60 -7.18
N GLY A 57 4.17 7.54 -8.10
CA GLY A 57 3.34 7.33 -9.29
C GLY A 57 3.86 6.21 -10.19
N GLY A 58 5.18 6.07 -10.32
CA GLY A 58 5.79 4.98 -11.09
C GLY A 58 5.48 3.61 -10.48
N SER A 59 5.56 3.48 -9.15
CA SER A 59 5.21 2.25 -8.44
C SER A 59 3.73 1.89 -8.59
N LEU A 60 2.84 2.89 -8.49
CA LEU A 60 1.39 2.71 -8.64
C LEU A 60 1.01 2.35 -10.09
N ALA A 61 1.52 3.10 -11.08
CA ALA A 61 1.22 2.84 -12.50
C ALA A 61 1.77 1.49 -12.99
N HIS A 62 2.88 1.02 -12.40
CA HIS A 62 3.43 -0.32 -12.69
C HIS A 62 2.51 -1.45 -12.20
N ALA A 63 1.73 -1.19 -11.14
CA ALA A 63 0.70 -2.08 -10.61
C ALA A 63 1.19 -3.50 -10.24
N ASP A 64 2.46 -3.64 -9.84
CA ASP A 64 2.99 -4.93 -9.40
C ASP A 64 2.41 -5.30 -8.02
N PRO A 65 1.73 -6.45 -7.87
CA PRO A 65 1.15 -6.86 -6.59
C PRO A 65 2.17 -7.10 -5.48
N ALA A 66 3.45 -7.30 -5.82
CA ALA A 66 4.53 -7.43 -4.85
C ALA A 66 5.10 -6.08 -4.39
N SER A 67 4.65 -4.95 -4.98
CA SER A 67 5.06 -3.61 -4.56
C SER A 67 4.43 -3.20 -3.23
N ASP A 68 5.23 -2.57 -2.38
CA ASP A 68 4.81 -2.13 -1.04
C ASP A 68 3.88 -0.90 -1.09
N LEU A 69 4.22 0.12 -1.88
CA LEU A 69 3.50 1.40 -1.94
C LEU A 69 2.07 1.31 -2.50
N PRO A 70 1.77 0.50 -3.54
CA PRO A 70 0.40 0.27 -3.97
C PRO A 70 -0.51 -0.25 -2.86
N ALA A 71 -0.04 -1.21 -2.07
CA ALA A 71 -0.80 -1.73 -0.95
C ALA A 71 -0.98 -0.67 0.16
N ALA A 72 0.02 0.20 0.40
CA ALA A 72 -0.11 1.29 1.37
C ALA A 72 -1.18 2.30 0.96
N VAL A 73 -1.18 2.73 -0.31
CA VAL A 73 -2.19 3.66 -0.83
C VAL A 73 -3.59 3.02 -0.77
N LEU A 74 -3.67 1.71 -1.03
CA LEU A 74 -4.93 0.96 -0.94
C LEU A 74 -5.42 0.86 0.52
N ALA A 75 -4.55 0.55 1.49
CA ALA A 75 -4.90 0.49 2.91
C ALA A 75 -5.40 1.85 3.43
N LEU A 76 -4.79 2.94 2.97
CA LEU A 76 -5.14 4.32 3.33
C LEU A 76 -6.44 4.81 2.65
N GLY A 77 -7.03 4.02 1.74
CA GLY A 77 -8.21 4.47 0.97
C GLY A 77 -7.90 5.64 0.04
N GLY A 78 -6.70 5.63 -0.54
CA GLY A 78 -6.21 6.72 -1.38
C GLY A 78 -6.98 6.88 -2.70
N THR A 79 -6.78 8.04 -3.32
CA THR A 79 -7.33 8.42 -4.63
C THR A 79 -6.19 8.81 -5.56
N LEU A 80 -6.23 8.34 -6.78
CA LEU A 80 -5.23 8.56 -7.81
C LEU A 80 -5.77 9.55 -8.85
N VAL A 81 -4.96 10.54 -9.25
CA VAL A 81 -5.35 11.56 -10.22
C VAL A 81 -4.69 11.22 -11.56
N ALA A 82 -5.50 10.84 -12.53
CA ALA A 82 -5.09 10.61 -13.92
C ALA A 82 -5.40 11.84 -14.77
N SER A 83 -4.49 12.19 -15.67
CA SER A 83 -4.67 13.30 -16.61
C SER A 83 -4.33 12.85 -18.03
N GLY A 84 -5.16 13.21 -18.97
CA GLY A 84 -5.01 12.87 -20.39
C GLY A 84 -5.61 13.93 -21.31
N SER A 85 -5.78 13.59 -22.58
CA SER A 85 -6.33 14.50 -23.61
C SER A 85 -7.74 15.02 -23.29
N ASN A 86 -8.52 14.26 -22.52
CA ASN A 86 -9.89 14.60 -22.15
C ASN A 86 -10.01 15.30 -20.77
N GLY A 87 -8.89 15.72 -20.19
CA GLY A 87 -8.85 16.35 -18.87
C GLY A 87 -8.33 15.42 -17.77
N SER A 88 -8.69 15.74 -16.53
CA SER A 88 -8.26 14.98 -15.36
C SER A 88 -9.44 14.28 -14.70
N ARG A 89 -9.20 13.08 -14.15
CA ARG A 89 -10.18 12.32 -13.35
C ARG A 89 -9.54 11.73 -12.11
N GLU A 90 -10.35 11.47 -11.11
CA GLU A 90 -9.95 10.78 -9.90
C GLU A 90 -10.41 9.32 -9.95
N ILE A 91 -9.54 8.41 -9.48
CA ILE A 91 -9.78 6.97 -9.44
C ILE A 91 -9.50 6.51 -8.02
N ALA A 92 -10.46 5.87 -7.37
CA ALA A 92 -10.23 5.27 -6.06
C ALA A 92 -9.15 4.16 -6.16
N ALA A 93 -8.30 4.03 -5.15
CA ALA A 93 -7.26 3.00 -5.15
C ALA A 93 -7.84 1.57 -5.30
N THR A 94 -9.05 1.35 -4.81
CA THR A 94 -9.80 0.08 -4.94
C THR A 94 -10.20 -0.25 -6.38
N GLU A 95 -10.23 0.74 -7.28
CA GLU A 95 -10.60 0.60 -8.68
C GLU A 95 -9.41 0.76 -9.63
N PHE A 96 -8.24 1.12 -9.09
CA PHE A 96 -7.08 1.47 -9.90
C PHE A 96 -6.32 0.26 -10.42
N PHE A 97 -6.19 -0.81 -9.63
CA PHE A 97 -5.45 -2.02 -9.99
C PHE A 97 -6.40 -3.04 -10.63
N THR A 98 -6.33 -3.19 -11.95
CA THR A 98 -7.30 -3.98 -12.72
C THR A 98 -6.86 -5.40 -13.03
N GLY A 99 -5.54 -5.68 -12.90
CA GLY A 99 -4.97 -6.99 -13.17
C GLY A 99 -3.47 -7.03 -12.86
N PHE A 100 -2.83 -8.15 -13.20
CA PHE A 100 -1.39 -8.32 -13.00
C PHE A 100 -0.62 -7.36 -13.91
N LEU A 101 0.10 -6.40 -13.30
CA LEU A 101 0.80 -5.32 -14.00
C LEU A 101 -0.14 -4.46 -14.86
N GLU A 102 -1.42 -4.36 -14.47
CA GLU A 102 -2.42 -3.57 -15.18
C GLU A 102 -3.07 -2.56 -14.25
N SER A 103 -3.22 -1.34 -14.74
CA SER A 103 -3.90 -0.25 -14.04
C SER A 103 -5.07 0.30 -14.86
N ALA A 104 -5.94 1.05 -14.22
CA ALA A 104 -7.09 1.70 -14.85
C ALA A 104 -6.73 2.93 -15.70
N LEU A 105 -5.44 3.22 -15.91
CA LEU A 105 -5.00 4.32 -16.78
C LEU A 105 -5.31 3.99 -18.25
N GLY A 106 -5.93 4.94 -18.93
CA GLY A 106 -6.11 4.89 -20.38
C GLY A 106 -4.78 5.05 -21.14
N ALA A 107 -4.76 4.69 -22.41
CA ALA A 107 -3.57 4.74 -23.25
C ALA A 107 -2.99 6.16 -23.44
N ASP A 108 -3.82 7.18 -23.27
CA ASP A 108 -3.48 8.61 -23.36
C ASP A 108 -3.47 9.31 -21.99
N GLU A 109 -3.55 8.54 -20.89
CA GLU A 109 -3.54 9.08 -19.54
C GLU A 109 -2.19 8.88 -18.84
N MET A 110 -1.86 9.80 -17.99
CA MET A 110 -0.71 9.77 -17.10
C MET A 110 -1.18 10.00 -15.66
N LEU A 111 -0.61 9.24 -14.73
CA LEU A 111 -0.80 9.51 -13.31
C LEU A 111 -0.05 10.79 -12.94
N THR A 112 -0.76 11.78 -12.39
CA THR A 112 -0.21 13.10 -12.07
C THR A 112 -0.15 13.36 -10.58
N GLY A 113 -1.00 12.74 -9.79
CA GLY A 113 -1.02 12.94 -8.34
C GLY A 113 -1.69 11.80 -7.58
N ILE A 114 -1.42 11.74 -6.31
CA ILE A 114 -2.01 10.81 -5.36
C ILE A 114 -2.51 11.62 -4.16
N LYS A 115 -3.70 11.29 -3.69
CA LYS A 115 -4.30 11.86 -2.49
C LYS A 115 -4.52 10.73 -1.49
N VAL A 116 -4.09 10.92 -0.26
CA VAL A 116 -4.42 10.03 0.86
C VAL A 116 -4.97 10.87 2.02
N PRO A 117 -5.86 10.34 2.85
CA PRO A 117 -6.28 11.07 4.04
C PRO A 117 -5.10 11.25 5.00
N VAL A 118 -5.14 12.31 5.81
CA VAL A 118 -4.30 12.39 7.01
C VAL A 118 -4.64 11.19 7.88
N SER A 119 -3.65 10.40 8.24
CA SER A 119 -3.79 9.12 8.90
C SER A 119 -2.74 9.00 10.00
N THR A 120 -3.14 9.39 11.22
CA THR A 120 -2.28 9.40 12.41
C THR A 120 -2.67 8.37 13.47
N GLY A 121 -3.70 7.57 13.18
CA GLY A 121 -4.12 6.45 14.03
C GLY A 121 -3.09 5.32 14.05
N GLY A 122 -3.37 4.28 14.84
CA GLY A 122 -2.50 3.12 14.94
C GLY A 122 -2.22 2.49 13.57
N TRP A 123 -0.96 2.24 13.27
CA TRP A 123 -0.53 1.66 12.00
C TRP A 123 0.62 0.68 12.20
N SER A 124 0.78 -0.23 11.25
CA SER A 124 1.94 -1.11 11.16
C SER A 124 2.13 -1.64 9.75
N TYR A 125 3.36 -1.92 9.37
CA TYR A 125 3.70 -2.70 8.19
C TYR A 125 4.62 -3.85 8.55
N GLN A 126 4.17 -5.07 8.33
CA GLN A 126 4.94 -6.31 8.48
C GLN A 126 5.35 -6.81 7.10
N LYS A 127 6.64 -6.70 6.78
CA LYS A 127 7.21 -7.17 5.51
C LYS A 127 8.05 -8.42 5.75
N PHE A 128 7.65 -9.54 5.16
CA PHE A 128 8.43 -10.76 5.16
C PHE A 128 9.16 -10.94 3.85
N ASN A 129 10.49 -10.88 3.90
CA ASN A 129 11.39 -11.00 2.75
C ASN A 129 12.64 -11.82 3.12
N ARG A 130 13.41 -12.27 2.14
CA ARG A 130 14.64 -13.06 2.39
C ARG A 130 15.82 -12.18 2.74
N ARG A 131 15.93 -11.01 2.11
CA ARG A 131 16.98 -10.01 2.32
C ARG A 131 16.30 -8.65 2.50
N ALA A 132 16.95 -7.75 3.21
CA ALA A 132 16.40 -6.43 3.52
C ALA A 132 15.94 -5.61 2.29
N GLN A 133 16.54 -5.85 1.12
CA GLN A 133 16.27 -5.11 -0.12
C GLN A 133 15.30 -5.85 -1.06
N ASP A 134 14.93 -7.10 -0.73
CA ASP A 134 14.10 -7.92 -1.59
C ASP A 134 12.63 -7.44 -1.54
N TRP A 135 11.89 -7.82 -2.57
CA TRP A 135 10.44 -7.75 -2.59
C TRP A 135 9.85 -8.59 -1.46
N ALA A 136 8.68 -8.19 -0.99
CA ALA A 136 7.97 -8.98 -0.01
C ALA A 136 7.58 -10.36 -0.57
N ILE A 137 7.90 -11.42 0.16
CA ILE A 137 7.28 -12.73 -0.06
C ILE A 137 5.80 -12.62 0.29
N VAL A 138 5.51 -12.00 1.43
CA VAL A 138 4.19 -11.53 1.86
C VAL A 138 4.38 -10.27 2.69
N GLY A 139 3.51 -9.29 2.53
CA GLY A 139 3.41 -8.13 3.40
C GLY A 139 1.99 -7.95 3.92
N ALA A 140 1.85 -7.42 5.12
CA ALA A 140 0.57 -7.04 5.72
C ALA A 140 0.66 -5.64 6.30
N MET A 141 -0.26 -4.77 5.93
CA MET A 141 -0.34 -3.39 6.38
C MET A 141 -1.65 -3.14 7.11
N VAL A 142 -1.55 -2.35 8.17
CA VAL A 142 -2.69 -1.87 8.95
C VAL A 142 -2.59 -0.34 9.02
N ALA A 143 -3.69 0.32 8.74
CA ALA A 143 -3.89 1.76 8.89
C ALA A 143 -5.09 2.04 9.79
N GLU A 144 -5.10 3.18 10.47
CA GLU A 144 -6.23 3.69 11.27
C GLU A 144 -6.79 2.65 12.25
N GLY A 145 -5.89 1.94 12.97
CA GLY A 145 -6.31 0.95 13.96
C GLY A 145 -7.16 -0.18 13.38
N GLY A 146 -6.86 -0.63 12.14
CA GLY A 146 -7.56 -1.73 11.49
C GLY A 146 -8.68 -1.33 10.53
N ALA A 147 -8.99 -0.02 10.38
CA ALA A 147 -9.97 0.45 9.39
C ALA A 147 -9.49 0.23 7.94
N GLY A 148 -8.18 0.13 7.74
CA GLY A 148 -7.58 -0.22 6.46
C GLY A 148 -6.56 -1.34 6.64
N VAL A 149 -6.80 -2.50 6.02
CA VAL A 149 -5.87 -3.63 6.02
C VAL A 149 -5.58 -4.05 4.59
N ALA A 150 -4.30 -4.06 4.19
CA ALA A 150 -3.93 -4.48 2.85
C ALA A 150 -2.78 -5.50 2.87
N LEU A 151 -2.76 -6.34 1.83
CA LEU A 151 -1.79 -7.41 1.66
C LEU A 151 -0.95 -7.18 0.40
N VAL A 152 0.33 -7.47 0.52
CA VAL A 152 1.32 -7.44 -0.56
C VAL A 152 1.59 -8.86 -1.04
N ASN A 153 1.59 -9.05 -2.35
CA ASN A 153 1.95 -10.31 -3.01
C ASN A 153 1.04 -11.51 -2.65
N MET A 154 -0.27 -11.24 -2.50
CA MET A 154 -1.27 -12.24 -2.14
C MET A 154 -2.33 -12.48 -3.22
N GLY A 155 -2.13 -11.94 -4.42
CA GLY A 155 -3.01 -12.09 -5.58
C GLY A 155 -2.43 -11.43 -6.83
N ALA A 156 -3.23 -11.30 -7.88
CA ALA A 156 -2.83 -10.63 -9.12
C ALA A 156 -2.71 -9.11 -9.00
N THR A 157 -3.30 -8.53 -7.95
CA THR A 157 -3.26 -7.10 -7.63
C THR A 157 -2.91 -6.91 -6.15
N PRO A 158 -2.49 -5.70 -5.71
CA PRO A 158 -2.54 -5.34 -4.30
C PRO A 158 -3.95 -5.59 -3.75
N LEU A 159 -4.07 -6.20 -2.59
CA LEU A 159 -5.36 -6.65 -2.06
C LEU A 159 -5.72 -5.95 -0.75
N ARG A 160 -6.97 -5.51 -0.64
CA ARG A 160 -7.54 -5.10 0.64
C ARG A 160 -8.11 -6.34 1.35
N ALA A 161 -7.70 -6.56 2.60
CA ALA A 161 -8.15 -7.70 3.40
C ALA A 161 -9.52 -7.41 4.04
N SER A 162 -10.56 -7.27 3.21
CA SER A 162 -11.90 -6.85 3.63
C SER A 162 -12.55 -7.80 4.64
N ALA A 163 -12.21 -9.09 4.63
CA ALA A 163 -12.67 -10.04 5.64
C ALA A 163 -12.11 -9.71 7.03
N VAL A 164 -10.84 -9.29 7.12
CA VAL A 164 -10.22 -8.82 8.38
C VAL A 164 -10.90 -7.56 8.88
N GLU A 165 -11.06 -6.57 7.99
CA GLU A 165 -11.72 -5.30 8.32
C GLU A 165 -13.17 -5.52 8.82
N SER A 166 -13.91 -6.39 8.16
CA SER A 166 -15.28 -6.76 8.54
C SER A 166 -15.33 -7.46 9.91
N ALA A 167 -14.39 -8.35 10.18
CA ALA A 167 -14.30 -9.03 11.49
C ALA A 167 -14.01 -8.02 12.62
N LEU A 168 -13.06 -7.10 12.41
CA LEU A 168 -12.74 -6.04 13.37
C LEU A 168 -13.93 -5.11 13.61
N ALA A 169 -14.61 -4.68 12.55
CA ALA A 169 -15.82 -3.86 12.66
C ALA A 169 -16.96 -4.59 13.40
N GLY A 170 -16.99 -5.93 13.33
CA GLY A 170 -17.88 -6.80 14.08
C GLY A 170 -17.49 -7.05 15.54
N GLY A 171 -16.36 -6.49 16.00
CA GLY A 171 -15.86 -6.62 17.37
C GLY A 171 -15.00 -7.86 17.62
N ALA A 172 -14.50 -8.52 16.58
CA ALA A 172 -13.55 -9.62 16.74
C ALA A 172 -12.21 -9.11 17.30
N SER A 173 -11.53 -9.94 18.07
CA SER A 173 -10.15 -9.68 18.51
C SER A 173 -9.19 -9.66 17.31
N SER A 174 -8.01 -9.06 17.51
CA SER A 174 -6.96 -9.04 16.48
C SER A 174 -6.57 -10.44 15.99
N VAL A 175 -6.60 -11.44 16.88
CA VAL A 175 -6.28 -12.84 16.57
C VAL A 175 -7.35 -13.47 15.70
N GLU A 176 -8.63 -13.29 16.07
CA GLU A 176 -9.76 -13.81 15.30
C GLU A 176 -9.86 -13.16 13.92
N ALA A 177 -9.71 -11.84 13.85
CA ALA A 177 -9.73 -11.11 12.58
C ALA A 177 -8.58 -11.53 11.66
N ALA A 178 -7.36 -11.68 12.19
CA ALA A 178 -6.20 -12.12 11.42
C ALA A 178 -6.35 -13.52 10.81
N ALA A 179 -7.16 -14.40 11.40
CA ALA A 179 -7.44 -15.71 10.83
C ALA A 179 -8.13 -15.63 9.45
N SER A 180 -8.85 -14.54 9.18
CA SER A 180 -9.51 -14.29 7.89
C SER A 180 -8.60 -13.63 6.84
N ALA A 181 -7.34 -13.33 7.15
CA ALA A 181 -6.44 -12.59 6.23
C ALA A 181 -6.16 -13.32 4.90
N ALA A 182 -6.33 -14.64 4.86
CA ALA A 182 -6.16 -15.42 3.64
C ALA A 182 -7.43 -15.52 2.78
N GLU A 183 -8.56 -15.03 3.24
CA GLU A 183 -9.81 -15.07 2.50
C GLU A 183 -9.75 -14.16 1.26
N GLY A 184 -10.24 -14.67 0.12
CA GLY A 184 -10.21 -13.94 -1.14
C GLY A 184 -8.81 -13.79 -1.76
N THR A 185 -7.77 -14.48 -1.21
CA THR A 185 -6.41 -14.41 -1.73
C THR A 185 -6.07 -15.59 -2.63
N GLU A 186 -5.30 -15.32 -3.71
CA GLU A 186 -4.80 -16.33 -4.65
C GLU A 186 -3.30 -16.11 -4.90
N PRO A 187 -2.44 -16.32 -3.87
CA PRO A 187 -1.01 -16.11 -4.03
C PRO A 187 -0.38 -17.16 -4.94
N SER A 188 0.59 -16.75 -5.75
CA SER A 188 1.39 -17.62 -6.57
C SER A 188 2.28 -18.55 -5.73
N SER A 189 2.72 -19.67 -6.33
CA SER A 189 3.77 -20.52 -5.77
C SER A 189 5.06 -20.31 -6.56
N ASP A 190 6.17 -20.08 -5.85
CA ASP A 190 7.50 -19.89 -6.43
C ASP A 190 8.60 -20.45 -5.53
N ASN A 191 9.87 -20.16 -5.84
CA ASN A 191 11.03 -20.60 -5.05
C ASN A 191 11.11 -19.98 -3.64
N ASN A 192 10.27 -18.98 -3.33
CA ASN A 192 10.24 -18.32 -2.02
C ASN A 192 9.15 -18.86 -1.09
N GLY A 193 8.19 -19.57 -1.66
CA GLY A 193 7.11 -20.20 -0.89
C GLY A 193 5.95 -20.64 -1.79
N ASP A 194 5.27 -21.68 -1.37
CA ASP A 194 4.02 -22.10 -1.99
C ASP A 194 2.81 -21.26 -1.50
N ALA A 195 1.68 -21.42 -2.17
CA ALA A 195 0.47 -20.69 -1.86
C ALA A 195 -0.03 -20.94 -0.41
N ALA A 196 0.13 -22.16 0.11
CA ALA A 196 -0.30 -22.50 1.46
C ALA A 196 0.56 -21.77 2.51
N TYR A 197 1.88 -21.74 2.29
CA TYR A 197 2.82 -21.01 3.15
C TYR A 197 2.54 -19.50 3.13
N ARG A 198 2.30 -18.91 1.95
CA ARG A 198 1.97 -17.48 1.84
C ARG A 198 0.66 -17.14 2.55
N LYS A 199 -0.38 -17.97 2.44
CA LYS A 199 -1.64 -17.80 3.18
C LYS A 199 -1.44 -17.85 4.69
N HIS A 200 -0.63 -18.80 5.18
CA HIS A 200 -0.24 -18.84 6.59
C HIS A 200 0.52 -17.59 7.02
N LEU A 201 1.50 -17.14 6.22
CA LEU A 201 2.23 -15.89 6.50
C LEU A 201 1.31 -14.68 6.57
N ALA A 202 0.33 -14.56 5.65
CA ALA A 202 -0.62 -13.45 5.66
C ALA A 202 -1.37 -13.37 6.99
N GLN A 203 -1.85 -14.49 7.53
CA GLN A 203 -2.51 -14.56 8.84
C GLN A 203 -1.57 -14.13 9.98
N VAL A 204 -0.36 -14.67 10.01
CA VAL A 204 0.63 -14.36 11.05
C VAL A 204 1.05 -12.89 11.02
N LEU A 205 1.34 -12.36 9.83
CA LEU A 205 1.79 -10.97 9.66
C LEU A 205 0.67 -9.98 9.93
N THR A 206 -0.56 -10.28 9.52
CA THR A 206 -1.74 -9.45 9.84
C THR A 206 -1.96 -9.39 11.34
N GLY A 207 -1.88 -10.53 12.05
CA GLY A 207 -2.02 -10.53 13.52
C GLY A 207 -0.91 -9.76 14.23
N ARG A 208 0.32 -9.74 13.69
CA ARG A 208 1.41 -8.89 14.22
C ARG A 208 1.12 -7.41 13.93
N ALA A 209 0.73 -7.09 12.69
CA ALA A 209 0.46 -5.72 12.28
C ALA A 209 -0.70 -5.11 13.09
N LEU A 210 -1.77 -5.85 13.36
CA LEU A 210 -2.88 -5.40 14.18
C LEU A 210 -2.43 -5.07 15.61
N ARG A 211 -1.66 -5.96 16.25
CA ARG A 211 -1.14 -5.71 17.60
C ARG A 211 -0.21 -4.50 17.65
N ASP A 212 0.71 -4.37 16.68
CA ASP A 212 1.63 -3.23 16.62
C ASP A 212 0.88 -1.91 16.34
N ALA A 213 -0.27 -1.98 15.67
CA ALA A 213 -1.19 -0.86 15.48
C ALA A 213 -2.07 -0.56 16.71
N GLY A 214 -1.89 -1.28 17.83
CA GLY A 214 -2.61 -1.05 19.09
C GLY A 214 -3.94 -1.77 19.21
N MET A 215 -4.20 -2.79 18.36
CA MET A 215 -5.40 -3.62 18.45
C MET A 215 -5.14 -4.83 19.37
N GLU A 216 -6.02 -5.06 20.32
CA GLU A 216 -5.96 -6.20 21.24
C GLU A 216 -6.75 -7.42 20.74
#